data_d640edfcd946ae28e013f82f813c8786
#
_entry.id   d640edfcd946ae28e013f82f813c8786
#
_cell.length_a   1.000
_cell.length_b   1.000
_cell.length_c   1.000
_cell.angle_alpha   90.00
_cell.angle_beta   90.00
_cell.angle_gamma   90.00
#
_symmetry.space_group_name_H-M   'P 1'
#
loop_
_entity.id
_entity.type
_entity.pdbx_description
1 polymer ?
#
loop_
_entity_poly.entity_id
_entity_poly.type
_entity_poly.pdbx_seq_one_letter_code
_entity_poly.pdbx_strand_id
1 'polypeptide(L)'
;MSVASPALPARTERFWAALLAATLMNLPLGSVYSFSVLLRPIEQELAIPRSALSLVFGLATVGFTVGSVGAAFLYRLAPAPILVLASALVAAGGIAIAATASGLWQLLLGYGVVFGTGGGVTYILLQQGVNMLVRQRQGLVNGYIVSLYPMGAMIATPAFHACNEAFGWRTTLGGLATVLVACGIAAALLARHGGARLVASASSAATASEKAPSILGPTFLKLSMTFFLAASAGLMVLSQAREIVGAYGGAAALAVAATTAITGAIAAARISGGWLVDRFAVPYVMCAAHALALCGGLLLTLLPAPATAVVGLGMIGLGYGFVSGATAGGIGIYWRPADYGRIAGRTYIAWCLAAVSLPVLAGYLFDLTRAYDLAVMIAAGANVAGMAMALTMPRHGWRERG
;
A
#
# COMPACT_ATOMS: atom_id res chain seq x y z
N MET A 1 35.71 2.31 33.71
CA MET A 1 34.78 3.38 33.43
C MET A 1 33.55 2.76 32.81
N SER A 2 32.47 2.63 33.56
CA SER A 2 31.15 2.16 33.02
C SER A 2 30.57 3.30 32.18
N VAL A 3 30.54 3.11 30.86
CA VAL A 3 29.84 4.03 29.96
C VAL A 3 28.34 3.82 30.24
N ALA A 4 27.74 4.75 30.98
CA ALA A 4 26.31 4.75 31.21
C ALA A 4 25.59 4.75 29.83
N SER A 5 24.80 3.71 29.55
CA SER A 5 23.94 3.67 28.38
C SER A 5 23.02 4.89 28.43
N PRO A 6 22.93 5.70 27.35
CA PRO A 6 22.06 6.85 27.33
C PRO A 6 20.62 6.42 27.63
N ALA A 7 19.96 7.14 28.54
CA ALA A 7 18.57 6.88 28.88
C ALA A 7 17.70 6.95 27.64
N LEU A 8 16.80 5.98 27.47
CA LEU A 8 15.86 5.98 26.33
C LEU A 8 14.92 7.21 26.43
N PRO A 9 14.65 7.91 25.30
CA PRO A 9 13.74 9.05 25.29
C PRO A 9 12.33 8.67 25.75
N ALA A 10 11.55 9.68 26.14
CA ALA A 10 10.18 9.49 26.58
C ALA A 10 9.37 8.70 25.52
N ARG A 11 8.35 7.96 25.95
CA ARG A 11 7.58 7.08 25.05
C ARG A 11 6.93 7.85 23.88
N THR A 12 6.50 9.06 24.13
CA THR A 12 5.90 9.95 23.11
C THR A 12 6.94 10.32 22.04
N GLU A 13 8.16 10.65 22.43
CA GLU A 13 9.26 10.95 21.51
C GLU A 13 9.63 9.72 20.65
N ARG A 14 9.66 8.55 21.27
CA ARG A 14 9.89 7.28 20.56
C ARG A 14 8.83 6.98 19.52
N PHE A 15 7.55 7.26 19.83
CA PHE A 15 6.46 7.09 18.89
C PHE A 15 6.60 8.04 17.71
N TRP A 16 6.87 9.33 17.95
CA TRP A 16 7.06 10.30 16.88
C TRP A 16 8.30 10.02 16.04
N ALA A 17 9.39 9.56 16.63
CA ALA A 17 10.58 9.13 15.89
C ALA A 17 10.27 7.94 14.96
N ALA A 18 9.52 6.94 15.45
CA ALA A 18 9.12 5.80 14.63
C ALA A 18 8.14 6.19 13.51
N LEU A 19 7.19 7.07 13.80
CA LEU A 19 6.22 7.55 12.80
C LEU A 19 6.90 8.41 11.74
N LEU A 20 7.85 9.28 12.12
CA LEU A 20 8.63 10.08 11.19
C LEU A 20 9.54 9.19 10.32
N ALA A 21 10.17 8.16 10.89
CA ALA A 21 10.94 7.18 10.12
C ALA A 21 10.07 6.48 9.07
N ALA A 22 8.86 6.08 9.44
CA ALA A 22 7.90 5.48 8.52
C ALA A 22 7.47 6.47 7.42
N THR A 23 7.24 7.74 7.76
CA THR A 23 6.86 8.78 6.80
C THR A 23 7.97 9.04 5.79
N LEU A 24 9.20 9.29 6.27
CA LEU A 24 10.35 9.61 5.42
C LEU A 24 10.64 8.50 4.41
N MET A 25 10.46 7.25 4.81
CA MET A 25 10.81 6.12 3.95
C MET A 25 9.66 5.70 3.02
N ASN A 26 8.41 5.74 3.51
CA ASN A 26 7.27 5.28 2.71
C ASN A 26 6.85 6.26 1.60
N LEU A 27 7.11 7.56 1.76
CA LEU A 27 6.86 8.54 0.69
C LEU A 27 7.67 8.23 -0.58
N PRO A 28 9.02 8.13 -0.55
CA PRO A 28 9.77 7.79 -1.75
C PRO A 28 9.53 6.36 -2.23
N LEU A 29 9.26 5.38 -1.36
CA LEU A 29 8.86 4.04 -1.78
C LEU A 29 7.52 4.03 -2.53
N GLY A 30 6.60 4.95 -2.19
CA GLY A 30 5.33 5.14 -2.89
C GLY A 30 5.46 5.57 -4.35
N SER A 31 6.64 6.06 -4.77
CA SER A 31 6.95 6.38 -6.16
C SER A 31 6.80 5.17 -7.11
N VAL A 32 6.71 3.95 -6.58
CA VAL A 32 6.41 2.75 -7.37
C VAL A 32 5.15 2.93 -8.23
N TYR A 33 4.14 3.64 -7.75
CA TYR A 33 2.92 3.92 -8.51
C TYR A 33 3.12 4.98 -9.62
N SER A 34 4.24 5.70 -9.62
CA SER A 34 4.61 6.66 -10.66
C SER A 34 5.41 6.03 -11.82
N PHE A 35 5.58 4.71 -11.82
CA PHE A 35 6.33 3.99 -12.87
C PHE A 35 5.80 4.27 -14.28
N SER A 36 4.50 4.54 -14.42
CA SER A 36 3.87 4.89 -15.68
C SER A 36 4.50 6.10 -16.39
N VAL A 37 5.07 7.04 -15.64
CA VAL A 37 5.76 8.24 -16.19
C VAL A 37 7.05 7.84 -16.92
N LEU A 38 7.67 6.73 -16.52
CA LEU A 38 8.92 6.23 -17.07
C LEU A 38 8.73 5.32 -18.28
N LEU A 39 7.50 4.80 -18.51
CA LEU A 39 7.24 3.81 -19.56
C LEU A 39 7.66 4.31 -20.94
N ARG A 40 7.16 5.48 -21.35
CA ARG A 40 7.40 6.02 -22.70
C ARG A 40 8.89 6.31 -22.98
N PRO A 41 9.64 6.97 -22.07
CA PRO A 41 11.07 7.20 -22.27
C PRO A 41 11.88 5.90 -22.35
N ILE A 42 11.57 4.92 -21.49
CA ILE A 42 12.26 3.61 -21.52
C ILE A 42 11.94 2.84 -22.80
N GLU A 43 10.65 2.83 -23.21
CA GLU A 43 10.20 2.20 -24.47
C GLU A 43 10.95 2.77 -25.67
N GLN A 44 11.10 4.09 -25.74
CA GLN A 44 11.77 4.77 -26.84
C GLN A 44 13.28 4.54 -26.87
N GLU A 45 13.95 4.54 -25.71
CA GLU A 45 15.40 4.41 -25.64
C GLU A 45 15.87 2.96 -25.77
N LEU A 46 15.16 2.01 -25.12
CA LEU A 46 15.58 0.61 -25.09
C LEU A 46 14.86 -0.27 -26.12
N ALA A 47 13.95 0.29 -26.91
CA ALA A 47 13.10 -0.43 -27.88
C ALA A 47 12.38 -1.65 -27.27
N ILE A 48 11.96 -1.54 -25.98
CA ILE A 48 11.25 -2.58 -25.24
C ILE A 48 9.74 -2.31 -25.36
N PRO A 49 8.91 -3.29 -25.77
CA PRO A 49 7.48 -3.07 -25.91
C PRO A 49 6.83 -2.77 -24.54
N ARG A 50 5.81 -1.92 -24.55
CA ARG A 50 5.11 -1.46 -23.33
C ARG A 50 4.54 -2.62 -22.50
N SER A 51 4.07 -3.69 -23.14
CA SER A 51 3.59 -4.90 -22.46
C SER A 51 4.68 -5.54 -21.59
N ALA A 52 5.92 -5.62 -22.10
CA ALA A 52 7.05 -6.13 -21.34
C ALA A 52 7.46 -5.18 -20.19
N LEU A 53 7.39 -3.86 -20.40
CA LEU A 53 7.64 -2.89 -19.32
C LEU A 53 6.56 -2.96 -18.22
N SER A 54 5.33 -3.31 -18.57
CA SER A 54 4.26 -3.51 -17.57
C SER A 54 4.56 -4.69 -16.63
N LEU A 55 5.31 -5.71 -17.12
CA LEU A 55 5.78 -6.80 -16.26
C LEU A 55 6.76 -6.33 -15.17
N VAL A 56 7.53 -5.27 -15.43
CA VAL A 56 8.46 -4.68 -14.45
C VAL A 56 7.69 -4.18 -13.21
N PHE A 57 6.60 -3.44 -13.44
CA PHE A 57 5.72 -2.99 -12.35
C PHE A 57 5.01 -4.16 -11.67
N GLY A 58 4.49 -5.11 -12.44
CA GLY A 58 3.86 -6.32 -11.90
C GLY A 58 4.83 -7.09 -11.00
N LEU A 59 6.07 -7.28 -11.43
CA LEU A 59 7.10 -7.97 -10.67
C LEU A 59 7.51 -7.17 -9.42
N ALA A 60 7.51 -5.83 -9.47
CA ALA A 60 7.74 -4.99 -8.28
C ALA A 60 6.64 -5.20 -7.22
N THR A 61 5.39 -5.38 -7.64
CA THR A 61 4.26 -5.69 -6.75
C THR A 61 4.43 -7.07 -6.09
N VAL A 62 4.86 -8.07 -6.87
CA VAL A 62 5.18 -9.42 -6.34
C VAL A 62 6.37 -9.35 -5.40
N GLY A 63 7.46 -8.67 -5.79
CA GLY A 63 8.64 -8.46 -4.97
C GLY A 63 8.30 -7.79 -3.64
N PHE A 64 7.49 -6.72 -3.68
CA PHE A 64 6.98 -6.05 -2.47
C PHE A 64 6.23 -7.01 -1.55
N THR A 65 5.40 -7.87 -2.11
CA THR A 65 4.64 -8.86 -1.33
C THR A 65 5.56 -9.91 -0.71
N VAL A 66 6.51 -10.43 -1.47
CA VAL A 66 7.52 -11.38 -0.97
C VAL A 66 8.34 -10.74 0.16
N GLY A 67 8.82 -9.51 -0.03
CA GLY A 67 9.52 -8.74 1.00
C GLY A 67 8.67 -8.52 2.24
N SER A 68 7.39 -8.16 2.06
CA SER A 68 6.45 -7.93 3.16
C SER A 68 6.19 -9.19 3.98
N VAL A 69 6.03 -10.35 3.35
CA VAL A 69 5.89 -11.64 4.04
C VAL A 69 7.19 -12.05 4.72
N GLY A 70 8.31 -11.85 4.03
CA GLY A 70 9.66 -12.19 4.49
C GLY A 70 10.15 -11.35 5.68
N ALA A 71 9.69 -10.10 5.82
CA ALA A 71 10.14 -9.17 6.84
C ALA A 71 10.06 -9.74 8.26
N ALA A 72 9.03 -10.51 8.58
CA ALA A 72 8.84 -11.06 9.91
C ALA A 72 9.92 -12.09 10.32
N PHE A 73 10.56 -12.77 9.35
CA PHE A 73 11.66 -13.69 9.63
C PHE A 73 12.94 -12.96 10.02
N LEU A 74 13.06 -11.68 9.64
CA LEU A 74 14.24 -10.86 9.90
C LEU A 74 14.27 -10.27 11.33
N TYR A 75 13.11 -10.19 12.02
CA TYR A 75 12.98 -9.45 13.29
C TYR A 75 13.98 -9.84 14.38
N ARG A 76 14.49 -11.06 14.36
CA ARG A 76 15.44 -11.59 15.35
C ARG A 76 16.88 -11.63 14.85
N LEU A 77 17.12 -11.35 13.56
CA LEU A 77 18.46 -11.45 12.96
C LEU A 77 19.34 -10.26 13.31
N ALA A 78 18.74 -9.06 13.44
CA ALA A 78 19.50 -7.86 13.79
C ALA A 78 18.57 -6.81 14.45
N PRO A 79 19.14 -5.79 15.11
CA PRO A 79 18.39 -4.64 15.64
C PRO A 79 17.62 -3.90 14.53
N ALA A 80 16.45 -3.33 14.88
CA ALA A 80 15.58 -2.62 13.95
C ALA A 80 16.29 -1.56 13.08
N PRO A 81 17.18 -0.70 13.62
CA PRO A 81 17.89 0.30 12.80
C PRO A 81 18.73 -0.32 11.68
N ILE A 82 19.40 -1.44 11.96
CA ILE A 82 20.23 -2.14 10.97
C ILE A 82 19.35 -2.76 9.88
N LEU A 83 18.25 -3.40 10.25
CA LEU A 83 17.31 -4.00 9.30
C LEU A 83 16.67 -2.95 8.40
N VAL A 84 16.26 -1.80 8.97
CA VAL A 84 15.70 -0.68 8.22
C VAL A 84 16.71 -0.12 7.22
N LEU A 85 17.96 0.12 7.66
CA LEU A 85 19.00 0.60 6.75
C LEU A 85 19.30 -0.40 5.65
N ALA A 86 19.50 -1.66 6.00
CA ALA A 86 19.85 -2.71 5.03
C ALA A 86 18.76 -2.89 3.98
N SER A 87 17.48 -2.94 4.38
CA SER A 87 16.37 -3.08 3.44
C SER A 87 16.17 -1.82 2.58
N ALA A 88 16.41 -0.62 3.12
CA ALA A 88 16.40 0.63 2.35
C ALA A 88 17.53 0.67 1.31
N LEU A 89 18.73 0.20 1.68
CA LEU A 89 19.86 0.08 0.73
C LEU A 89 19.60 -0.96 -0.35
N VAL A 90 18.94 -2.07 -0.02
CA VAL A 90 18.48 -3.04 -1.03
C VAL A 90 17.52 -2.38 -2.00
N ALA A 91 16.52 -1.65 -1.51
CA ALA A 91 15.58 -0.93 -2.37
C ALA A 91 16.29 0.12 -3.25
N ALA A 92 17.19 0.91 -2.68
CA ALA A 92 17.97 1.90 -3.42
C ALA A 92 18.89 1.25 -4.46
N GLY A 93 19.55 0.13 -4.12
CA GLY A 93 20.37 -0.66 -5.03
C GLY A 93 19.57 -1.20 -6.21
N GLY A 94 18.34 -1.64 -5.97
CA GLY A 94 17.42 -2.07 -7.03
C GLY A 94 17.10 -0.94 -8.02
N ILE A 95 16.83 0.26 -7.52
CA ILE A 95 16.63 1.45 -8.37
C ILE A 95 17.92 1.84 -9.10
N ALA A 96 19.08 1.76 -8.45
CA ALA A 96 20.38 2.02 -9.10
C ALA A 96 20.67 1.04 -10.25
N ILE A 97 20.39 -0.26 -10.05
CA ILE A 97 20.47 -1.26 -11.14
C ILE A 97 19.52 -0.89 -12.28
N ALA A 98 18.28 -0.50 -11.97
CA ALA A 98 17.32 -0.09 -12.99
C ALA A 98 17.76 1.19 -13.73
N ALA A 99 18.38 2.15 -13.05
CA ALA A 99 18.89 3.38 -13.64
C ALA A 99 20.01 3.13 -14.69
N THR A 100 20.77 2.06 -14.52
CA THR A 100 21.84 1.66 -15.46
C THR A 100 21.40 0.60 -16.47
N ALA A 101 20.09 0.29 -16.54
CA ALA A 101 19.60 -0.79 -17.35
C ALA A 101 19.85 -0.57 -18.85
N SER A 102 20.39 -1.59 -19.50
CA SER A 102 20.57 -1.69 -20.96
C SER A 102 19.52 -2.59 -21.62
N GLY A 103 18.62 -3.19 -20.85
CA GLY A 103 17.58 -4.07 -21.37
C GLY A 103 16.57 -4.50 -20.30
N LEU A 104 15.55 -5.24 -20.75
CA LEU A 104 14.42 -5.66 -19.93
C LEU A 104 14.83 -6.42 -18.66
N TRP A 105 15.78 -7.34 -18.75
CA TRP A 105 16.18 -8.19 -17.63
C TRP A 105 16.76 -7.39 -16.45
N GLN A 106 17.52 -6.34 -16.73
CA GLN A 106 18.02 -5.46 -15.67
C GLN A 106 16.90 -4.66 -15.00
N LEU A 107 15.90 -4.22 -15.77
CA LEU A 107 14.72 -3.55 -15.22
C LEU A 107 13.89 -4.52 -14.36
N LEU A 108 13.67 -5.76 -14.84
CA LEU A 108 12.96 -6.79 -14.06
C LEU A 108 13.69 -7.11 -12.77
N LEU A 109 15.02 -7.30 -12.82
CA LEU A 109 15.82 -7.59 -11.64
C LEU A 109 15.87 -6.38 -10.69
N GLY A 110 16.29 -5.21 -11.21
CA GLY A 110 16.52 -4.01 -10.40
C GLY A 110 15.22 -3.45 -9.83
N TYR A 111 14.32 -3.00 -10.69
CA TYR A 111 13.07 -2.37 -10.28
C TYR A 111 12.05 -3.40 -9.77
N GLY A 112 11.91 -4.52 -10.48
CA GLY A 112 10.93 -5.55 -10.13
C GLY A 112 11.30 -6.29 -8.85
N VAL A 113 12.40 -7.02 -8.86
CA VAL A 113 12.74 -7.93 -7.75
C VAL A 113 13.39 -7.18 -6.59
N VAL A 114 14.51 -6.50 -6.82
CA VAL A 114 15.37 -5.97 -5.75
C VAL A 114 14.70 -4.77 -5.06
N PHE A 115 14.24 -3.76 -5.83
CA PHE A 115 13.53 -2.62 -5.27
C PHE A 115 12.21 -3.05 -4.64
N GLY A 116 11.40 -3.89 -5.33
CA GLY A 116 10.14 -4.38 -4.79
C GLY A 116 10.35 -5.08 -3.45
N THR A 117 11.24 -6.06 -3.38
CA THR A 117 11.51 -6.84 -2.15
C THR A 117 12.06 -5.95 -1.04
N GLY A 118 13.06 -5.10 -1.32
CA GLY A 118 13.61 -4.16 -0.36
C GLY A 118 12.56 -3.21 0.19
N GLY A 119 11.69 -2.67 -0.69
CA GLY A 119 10.58 -1.80 -0.32
C GLY A 119 9.56 -2.49 0.58
N GLY A 120 9.16 -3.72 0.25
CA GLY A 120 8.23 -4.51 1.06
C GLY A 120 8.77 -4.84 2.46
N VAL A 121 10.05 -5.22 2.55
CA VAL A 121 10.72 -5.44 3.85
C VAL A 121 10.72 -4.15 4.66
N THR A 122 11.20 -3.04 4.08
CA THR A 122 11.30 -1.74 4.78
C THR A 122 9.93 -1.29 5.28
N TYR A 123 8.91 -1.40 4.45
CA TYR A 123 7.54 -1.04 4.79
C TYR A 123 7.05 -1.76 6.04
N ILE A 124 7.16 -3.08 6.07
CA ILE A 124 6.67 -3.89 7.21
C ILE A 124 7.52 -3.68 8.47
N LEU A 125 8.84 -3.52 8.35
CA LEU A 125 9.70 -3.23 9.50
C LEU A 125 9.30 -1.91 10.20
N LEU A 126 9.08 -0.86 9.42
CA LEU A 126 8.68 0.44 9.95
C LEU A 126 7.26 0.41 10.53
N GLN A 127 6.33 -0.24 9.84
CA GLN A 127 4.96 -0.41 10.33
C GLN A 127 4.92 -1.22 11.63
N GLN A 128 5.69 -2.30 11.75
CA GLN A 128 5.86 -3.07 12.98
C GLN A 128 6.43 -2.21 14.10
N GLY A 129 7.49 -1.43 13.82
CA GLY A 129 8.13 -0.55 14.80
C GLY A 129 7.16 0.49 15.39
N VAL A 130 6.31 1.10 14.57
CA VAL A 130 5.26 2.02 15.03
C VAL A 130 4.23 1.28 15.87
N ASN A 131 3.75 0.10 15.44
CA ASN A 131 2.72 -0.66 16.14
C ASN A 131 3.17 -1.19 17.53
N MET A 132 4.47 -1.37 17.75
CA MET A 132 5.01 -1.68 19.08
C MET A 132 4.89 -0.51 20.07
N LEU A 133 4.69 0.72 19.59
CA LEU A 133 4.65 1.94 20.39
C LEU A 133 3.24 2.53 20.51
N VAL A 134 2.41 2.38 19.48
CA VAL A 134 1.05 2.92 19.44
C VAL A 134 0.14 2.23 20.47
N ARG A 135 -0.61 3.01 21.24
CA ARG A 135 -1.59 2.51 22.24
C ARG A 135 -3.02 2.93 21.95
N GLN A 136 -3.18 4.15 21.45
CA GLN A 136 -4.47 4.75 21.15
C GLN A 136 -4.54 5.10 19.69
N ARG A 137 -5.74 5.15 19.12
CA ARG A 137 -5.96 5.51 17.70
C ARG A 137 -5.14 4.66 16.73
N GLN A 138 -5.07 3.36 16.99
CA GLN A 138 -4.30 2.41 16.16
C GLN A 138 -4.78 2.42 14.71
N GLY A 139 -6.09 2.59 14.52
CA GLY A 139 -6.68 2.70 13.20
C GLY A 139 -6.19 3.94 12.46
N LEU A 140 -6.26 5.12 13.07
CA LEU A 140 -5.80 6.38 12.47
C LEU A 140 -4.32 6.31 12.09
N VAL A 141 -3.46 5.83 12.99
CA VAL A 141 -2.01 5.73 12.75
C VAL A 141 -1.71 4.77 11.60
N ASN A 142 -2.34 3.61 11.58
CA ASN A 142 -2.13 2.64 10.51
C ASN A 142 -2.75 3.11 9.18
N GLY A 143 -3.92 3.75 9.21
CA GLY A 143 -4.53 4.41 8.05
C GLY A 143 -3.61 5.47 7.46
N TYR A 144 -2.97 6.28 8.30
CA TYR A 144 -1.94 7.23 7.88
C TYR A 144 -0.76 6.53 7.19
N ILE A 145 -0.19 5.49 7.81
CA ILE A 145 0.98 4.79 7.23
C ILE A 145 0.65 4.20 5.85
N VAL A 146 -0.50 3.56 5.68
CA VAL A 146 -0.86 2.98 4.37
C VAL A 146 -1.23 4.05 3.33
N SER A 147 -1.54 5.28 3.74
CA SER A 147 -1.80 6.40 2.84
C SER A 147 -0.50 7.02 2.26
N LEU A 148 0.65 6.79 2.90
CA LEU A 148 1.92 7.37 2.48
C LEU A 148 2.35 6.92 1.08
N TYR A 149 1.98 5.70 0.65
CA TYR A 149 2.28 5.22 -0.69
C TYR A 149 1.57 6.01 -1.80
N PRO A 150 0.24 6.14 -1.83
CA PRO A 150 -0.42 7.00 -2.82
C PRO A 150 -0.04 8.48 -2.65
N MET A 151 0.20 8.99 -1.43
CA MET A 151 0.72 10.34 -1.22
C MET A 151 2.11 10.51 -1.85
N GLY A 152 2.98 9.52 -1.68
CA GLY A 152 4.30 9.48 -2.32
C GLY A 152 4.21 9.52 -3.84
N ALA A 153 3.28 8.78 -4.42
CA ALA A 153 3.04 8.82 -5.87
C ALA A 153 2.54 10.20 -6.34
N MET A 154 1.67 10.85 -5.57
CA MET A 154 1.21 12.22 -5.90
C MET A 154 2.36 13.23 -5.95
N ILE A 155 3.38 13.06 -5.11
CA ILE A 155 4.59 13.90 -5.11
C ILE A 155 5.55 13.45 -6.21
N ALA A 156 5.78 12.16 -6.34
CA ALA A 156 6.76 11.60 -7.26
C ALA A 156 6.35 11.77 -8.73
N THR A 157 5.06 11.67 -9.07
CA THR A 157 4.60 11.77 -10.46
C THR A 157 5.01 13.09 -11.13
N PRO A 158 4.70 14.27 -10.61
CA PRO A 158 5.14 15.54 -11.20
C PRO A 158 6.66 15.72 -11.13
N ALA A 159 7.31 15.26 -10.03
CA ALA A 159 8.75 15.34 -9.90
C ALA A 159 9.46 14.47 -10.95
N PHE A 160 9.00 13.24 -11.18
CA PHE A 160 9.53 12.36 -12.21
C PHE A 160 9.31 12.92 -13.60
N HIS A 161 8.15 13.51 -13.87
CA HIS A 161 7.88 14.15 -15.16
C HIS A 161 8.89 15.26 -15.43
N ALA A 162 9.03 16.22 -14.51
CA ALA A 162 9.96 17.34 -14.65
C ALA A 162 11.44 16.89 -14.75
N CYS A 163 11.88 15.97 -13.87
CA CYS A 163 13.23 15.43 -13.93
C CYS A 163 13.49 14.65 -15.23
N ASN A 164 12.52 13.88 -15.68
CA ASN A 164 12.64 13.08 -16.89
C ASN A 164 12.73 13.94 -18.15
N GLU A 165 11.98 15.03 -18.25
CA GLU A 165 12.07 15.99 -19.34
C GLU A 165 13.42 16.74 -19.35
N ALA A 166 13.94 17.09 -18.17
CA ALA A 166 15.17 17.88 -18.05
C ALA A 166 16.45 17.00 -18.18
N PHE A 167 16.46 15.81 -17.62
CA PHE A 167 17.68 15.00 -17.41
C PHE A 167 17.56 13.54 -17.85
N GLY A 168 16.40 13.11 -18.31
CA GLY A 168 16.12 11.75 -18.72
C GLY A 168 15.80 10.80 -17.56
N TRP A 169 15.23 9.64 -17.91
CA TRP A 169 14.72 8.65 -16.94
C TRP A 169 15.80 8.00 -16.09
N ARG A 170 17.03 7.84 -16.61
CA ARG A 170 18.16 7.27 -15.87
C ARG A 170 18.54 8.16 -14.69
N THR A 171 18.66 9.47 -14.94
CA THR A 171 18.96 10.45 -13.90
C THR A 171 17.82 10.57 -12.90
N THR A 172 16.57 10.47 -13.35
CA THR A 172 15.39 10.43 -12.48
C THR A 172 15.43 9.24 -11.52
N LEU A 173 15.74 8.04 -12.02
CA LEU A 173 15.91 6.85 -11.16
C LEU A 173 17.15 6.95 -10.27
N GLY A 174 18.27 7.48 -10.76
CA GLY A 174 19.47 7.75 -9.94
C GLY A 174 19.18 8.71 -8.78
N GLY A 175 18.41 9.76 -9.05
CA GLY A 175 17.89 10.67 -8.03
C GLY A 175 17.01 9.98 -6.99
N LEU A 176 16.10 9.12 -7.43
CA LEU A 176 15.29 8.31 -6.51
C LEU A 176 16.15 7.39 -5.64
N ALA A 177 17.15 6.72 -6.21
CA ALA A 177 18.07 5.88 -5.45
C ALA A 177 18.77 6.67 -4.34
N THR A 178 19.25 7.89 -4.67
CA THR A 178 19.89 8.80 -3.70
C THR A 178 18.92 9.21 -2.59
N VAL A 179 17.68 9.56 -2.93
CA VAL A 179 16.64 9.89 -1.95
C VAL A 179 16.34 8.70 -1.04
N LEU A 180 16.24 7.48 -1.59
CA LEU A 180 16.02 6.26 -0.79
C LEU A 180 17.17 5.99 0.19
N VAL A 181 18.43 6.20 -0.22
CA VAL A 181 19.60 6.09 0.68
C VAL A 181 19.51 7.13 1.80
N ALA A 182 19.29 8.40 1.46
CA ALA A 182 19.22 9.48 2.44
C ALA A 182 18.06 9.26 3.45
N CYS A 183 16.88 8.93 2.96
CA CYS A 183 15.73 8.60 3.80
C CYS A 183 15.96 7.34 4.63
N GLY A 184 16.64 6.32 4.07
CA GLY A 184 17.00 5.09 4.78
C GLY A 184 17.96 5.34 5.95
N ILE A 185 18.98 6.16 5.74
CA ILE A 185 19.91 6.58 6.82
C ILE A 185 19.13 7.37 7.89
N ALA A 186 18.32 8.35 7.50
CA ALA A 186 17.52 9.14 8.43
C ALA A 186 16.54 8.27 9.22
N ALA A 187 15.83 7.33 8.56
CA ALA A 187 14.91 6.41 9.21
C ALA A 187 15.64 5.47 10.19
N ALA A 188 16.82 4.98 9.85
CA ALA A 188 17.63 4.14 10.73
C ALA A 188 18.13 4.90 11.97
N LEU A 189 18.55 6.16 11.80
CA LEU A 189 18.95 7.03 12.91
C LEU A 189 17.77 7.33 13.84
N LEU A 190 16.59 7.62 13.29
CA LEU A 190 15.37 7.81 14.06
C LEU A 190 14.95 6.54 14.78
N ALA A 191 15.04 5.37 14.13
CA ALA A 191 14.77 4.07 14.76
C ALA A 191 15.73 3.77 15.91
N ARG A 192 17.01 4.14 15.76
CA ARG A 192 18.02 4.03 16.80
C ARG A 192 17.73 4.96 17.97
N HIS A 193 17.51 6.24 17.71
CA HIS A 193 17.17 7.26 18.73
C HIS A 193 15.90 6.88 19.48
N GLY A 194 14.84 6.47 18.78
CA GLY A 194 13.59 6.01 19.36
C GLY A 194 13.67 4.66 20.08
N GLY A 195 14.79 3.95 20.03
CA GLY A 195 14.91 2.61 20.60
C GLY A 195 13.88 1.65 20.01
N ALA A 196 13.70 1.67 18.69
CA ALA A 196 12.70 0.87 17.99
C ALA A 196 12.91 -0.63 18.23
N ARG A 197 11.84 -1.35 18.53
CA ARG A 197 11.82 -2.79 18.73
C ARG A 197 10.82 -3.45 17.80
N LEU A 198 11.17 -4.59 17.24
CA LEU A 198 10.32 -5.38 16.34
C LEU A 198 9.68 -6.57 17.05
N VAL A 199 10.23 -6.96 18.20
CA VAL A 199 9.79 -8.11 19.01
C VAL A 199 9.44 -7.64 20.42
N ALA A 200 8.42 -8.23 21.02
CA ALA A 200 8.08 -7.98 22.42
C ALA A 200 9.20 -8.45 23.35
N SER A 201 9.41 -7.73 24.47
CA SER A 201 10.33 -8.20 25.52
C SER A 201 9.80 -9.48 26.18
N ALA A 202 10.70 -10.34 26.65
CA ALA A 202 10.33 -11.62 27.27
C ALA A 202 9.34 -11.45 28.46
N SER A 203 9.48 -10.38 29.24
CA SER A 203 8.55 -10.06 30.35
C SER A 203 7.13 -9.69 29.86
N SER A 204 7.01 -9.09 28.67
CA SER A 204 5.72 -8.73 28.08
C SER A 204 5.05 -9.92 27.39
N ALA A 205 5.82 -10.94 27.01
CA ALA A 205 5.29 -12.16 26.40
C ALA A 205 4.66 -13.10 27.45
N ALA A 206 5.17 -13.11 28.67
CA ALA A 206 4.69 -13.96 29.76
C ALA A 206 3.30 -13.57 30.30
N THR A 207 2.91 -12.30 30.18
CA THR A 207 1.58 -11.77 30.61
C THR A 207 0.54 -11.76 29.51
N ALA A 208 0.90 -12.16 28.27
CA ALA A 208 -0.02 -12.17 27.14
C ALA A 208 -0.87 -13.45 27.18
N SER A 209 -2.06 -13.36 27.79
CA SER A 209 -3.06 -14.40 27.87
C SER A 209 -3.46 -14.97 26.50
N GLU A 210 -3.90 -16.23 26.52
CA GLU A 210 -4.16 -17.18 25.44
C GLU A 210 -5.21 -16.82 24.37
N LYS A 211 -5.79 -15.62 24.36
CA LYS A 211 -7.04 -15.33 23.62
C LYS A 211 -6.91 -14.55 22.30
N ALA A 212 -5.69 -14.31 21.79
CA ALA A 212 -5.58 -13.67 20.48
C ALA A 212 -5.94 -14.64 19.34
N PRO A 213 -6.67 -14.18 18.29
CA PRO A 213 -7.00 -15.03 17.15
C PRO A 213 -5.74 -15.62 16.50
N SER A 214 -5.87 -16.84 15.97
CA SER A 214 -4.79 -17.43 15.16
C SER A 214 -4.41 -16.50 14.00
N ILE A 215 -3.11 -16.41 13.71
CA ILE A 215 -2.57 -15.58 12.64
C ILE A 215 -3.16 -15.93 11.26
N LEU A 216 -3.52 -17.19 11.04
CA LEU A 216 -4.14 -17.69 9.82
C LEU A 216 -5.56 -18.20 10.05
N GLY A 217 -6.20 -17.78 11.14
CA GLY A 217 -7.56 -18.20 11.49
C GLY A 217 -8.65 -17.53 10.64
N PRO A 218 -9.93 -17.86 10.92
CA PRO A 218 -11.06 -17.34 10.14
C PRO A 218 -11.14 -15.82 10.08
N THR A 219 -10.75 -15.12 11.16
CA THR A 219 -10.72 -13.64 11.19
C THR A 219 -9.73 -13.08 10.18
N PHE A 220 -8.54 -13.69 10.06
CA PHE A 220 -7.54 -13.30 9.07
C PHE A 220 -8.05 -13.52 7.64
N LEU A 221 -8.63 -14.70 7.37
CA LEU A 221 -9.15 -15.01 6.05
C LEU A 221 -10.27 -14.06 5.63
N LYS A 222 -11.20 -13.77 6.53
CA LYS A 222 -12.31 -12.83 6.29
C LYS A 222 -11.80 -11.41 6.03
N LEU A 223 -10.88 -10.92 6.85
CA LEU A 223 -10.27 -9.59 6.69
C LEU A 223 -9.52 -9.49 5.35
N SER A 224 -8.71 -10.50 5.02
CA SER A 224 -7.93 -10.55 3.77
C SER A 224 -8.83 -10.65 2.54
N MET A 225 -9.91 -11.44 2.61
CA MET A 225 -10.86 -11.58 1.51
C MET A 225 -11.67 -10.30 1.29
N THR A 226 -12.16 -9.66 2.36
CA THR A 226 -12.82 -8.35 2.28
C THR A 226 -11.88 -7.31 1.64
N PHE A 227 -10.62 -7.31 2.06
CA PHE A 227 -9.61 -6.42 1.47
C PHE A 227 -9.35 -6.75 -0.01
N PHE A 228 -9.22 -8.02 -0.39
CA PHE A 228 -9.05 -8.46 -1.77
C PHE A 228 -10.17 -7.97 -2.67
N LEU A 229 -11.42 -8.12 -2.24
CA LEU A 229 -12.60 -7.73 -3.04
C LEU A 229 -12.65 -6.21 -3.26
N ALA A 230 -12.38 -5.42 -2.23
CA ALA A 230 -12.29 -3.96 -2.38
C ALA A 230 -11.07 -3.53 -3.22
N ALA A 231 -9.92 -4.17 -2.99
CA ALA A 231 -8.69 -3.84 -3.71
C ALA A 231 -8.79 -4.17 -5.20
N SER A 232 -9.46 -5.25 -5.58
CA SER A 232 -9.68 -5.62 -6.98
C SER A 232 -10.43 -4.51 -7.74
N ALA A 233 -11.54 -4.02 -7.17
CA ALA A 233 -12.31 -2.92 -7.75
C ALA A 233 -11.52 -1.60 -7.74
N GLY A 234 -10.87 -1.25 -6.63
CA GLY A 234 -10.13 0.00 -6.48
C GLY A 234 -8.88 0.08 -7.35
N LEU A 235 -8.15 -1.02 -7.51
CA LEU A 235 -6.97 -1.07 -8.39
C LEU A 235 -7.36 -1.05 -9.86
N MET A 236 -8.53 -1.61 -10.23
CA MET A 236 -9.12 -1.41 -11.55
C MET A 236 -9.37 0.07 -11.82
N VAL A 237 -9.99 0.79 -10.87
CA VAL A 237 -10.20 2.24 -11.00
C VAL A 237 -8.87 2.98 -11.16
N LEU A 238 -7.86 2.69 -10.33
CA LEU A 238 -6.56 3.34 -10.43
C LEU A 238 -5.85 3.11 -11.77
N SER A 239 -6.04 1.93 -12.38
CA SER A 239 -5.40 1.58 -13.65
C SER A 239 -6.20 2.02 -14.88
N GLN A 240 -7.52 2.08 -14.81
CA GLN A 240 -8.41 2.25 -15.96
C GLN A 240 -9.27 3.53 -15.91
N ALA A 241 -9.16 4.36 -14.86
CA ALA A 241 -10.06 5.51 -14.69
C ALA A 241 -10.05 6.46 -15.88
N ARG A 242 -8.87 6.72 -16.44
CA ARG A 242 -8.73 7.60 -17.62
C ARG A 242 -9.47 7.04 -18.83
N GLU A 243 -9.30 5.78 -19.10
CA GLU A 243 -9.89 5.06 -20.23
C GLU A 243 -11.41 4.92 -20.06
N ILE A 244 -11.87 4.64 -18.83
CA ILE A 244 -13.31 4.56 -18.52
C ILE A 244 -13.97 5.93 -18.71
N VAL A 245 -13.41 7.02 -18.18
CA VAL A 245 -13.96 8.37 -18.38
C VAL A 245 -13.99 8.72 -19.87
N GLY A 246 -12.96 8.37 -20.65
CA GLY A 246 -12.91 8.55 -22.08
C GLY A 246 -13.97 7.72 -22.82
N ALA A 247 -14.16 6.44 -22.45
CA ALA A 247 -15.18 5.57 -23.03
C ALA A 247 -16.62 6.07 -22.80
N TYR A 248 -16.85 6.76 -21.66
CA TYR A 248 -18.14 7.42 -21.37
C TYR A 248 -18.26 8.84 -22.01
N GLY A 249 -17.38 9.19 -22.95
CA GLY A 249 -17.43 10.45 -23.70
C GLY A 249 -16.79 11.64 -23.01
N GLY A 250 -15.99 11.42 -21.96
CA GLY A 250 -15.28 12.49 -21.25
C GLY A 250 -14.07 13.02 -22.04
N ALA A 251 -13.88 14.36 -22.01
CA ALA A 251 -12.69 14.97 -22.60
C ALA A 251 -11.40 14.50 -21.91
N ALA A 252 -10.28 14.45 -22.64
CA ALA A 252 -8.99 14.00 -22.12
C ALA A 252 -8.54 14.78 -20.86
N ALA A 253 -8.78 16.09 -20.81
CA ALA A 253 -8.47 16.93 -19.64
C ALA A 253 -9.30 16.51 -18.41
N LEU A 254 -10.59 16.18 -18.58
CA LEU A 254 -11.44 15.67 -17.50
C LEU A 254 -10.94 14.31 -17.00
N ALA A 255 -10.55 13.40 -17.89
CA ALA A 255 -10.06 12.07 -17.56
C ALA A 255 -8.77 12.14 -16.73
N VAL A 256 -7.83 13.03 -17.08
CA VAL A 256 -6.58 13.24 -16.33
C VAL A 256 -6.88 13.86 -14.96
N ALA A 257 -7.70 14.93 -14.91
CA ALA A 257 -8.08 15.57 -13.65
C ALA A 257 -8.79 14.62 -12.70
N ALA A 258 -9.73 13.81 -13.22
CA ALA A 258 -10.46 12.79 -12.47
C ALA A 258 -9.51 11.76 -11.85
N THR A 259 -8.58 11.20 -12.63
CA THR A 259 -7.61 10.21 -12.15
C THR A 259 -6.77 10.76 -11.00
N THR A 260 -6.29 12.00 -11.11
CA THR A 260 -5.52 12.67 -10.07
C THR A 260 -6.36 12.89 -8.80
N ALA A 261 -7.57 13.41 -8.94
CA ALA A 261 -8.48 13.66 -7.83
C ALA A 261 -8.87 12.35 -7.11
N ILE A 262 -9.17 11.29 -7.87
CA ILE A 262 -9.50 9.96 -7.31
C ILE A 262 -8.32 9.39 -6.52
N THR A 263 -7.08 9.52 -7.01
CA THR A 263 -5.89 9.06 -6.28
C THR A 263 -5.72 9.79 -4.94
N GLY A 264 -5.92 11.11 -4.93
CA GLY A 264 -5.91 11.90 -3.70
C GLY A 264 -7.03 11.51 -2.74
N ALA A 265 -8.24 11.29 -3.27
CA ALA A 265 -9.38 10.84 -2.48
C ALA A 265 -9.14 9.46 -1.85
N ILE A 266 -8.51 8.51 -2.56
CA ILE A 266 -8.11 7.21 -2.02
C ILE A 266 -7.11 7.37 -0.86
N ALA A 267 -6.12 8.26 -0.99
CA ALA A 267 -5.16 8.53 0.08
C ALA A 267 -5.87 9.07 1.34
N ALA A 268 -6.75 10.05 1.19
CA ALA A 268 -7.54 10.60 2.28
C ALA A 268 -8.49 9.56 2.90
N ALA A 269 -9.12 8.72 2.08
CA ALA A 269 -10.02 7.66 2.53
C ALA A 269 -9.27 6.57 3.34
N ARG A 270 -8.00 6.29 3.05
CA ARG A 270 -7.19 5.38 3.86
C ARG A 270 -7.00 5.90 5.29
N ILE A 271 -6.71 7.18 5.45
CA ILE A 271 -6.59 7.82 6.78
C ILE A 271 -7.94 7.76 7.49
N SER A 272 -8.99 8.18 6.81
CA SER A 272 -10.35 8.24 7.36
C SER A 272 -10.90 6.85 7.71
N GLY A 273 -10.63 5.83 6.88
CA GLY A 273 -11.03 4.45 7.15
C GLY A 273 -10.35 3.88 8.40
N GLY A 274 -9.05 4.20 8.58
CA GLY A 274 -8.34 3.89 9.80
C GLY A 274 -8.93 4.61 11.02
N TRP A 275 -9.24 5.91 10.89
CA TRP A 275 -9.87 6.70 11.96
C TRP A 275 -11.30 6.20 12.33
N LEU A 276 -12.05 5.75 11.34
CA LEU A 276 -13.40 5.22 11.57
C LEU A 276 -13.37 3.92 12.39
N VAL A 277 -12.43 3.02 12.18
CA VAL A 277 -12.35 1.78 12.97
C VAL A 277 -11.86 2.00 14.40
N ASP A 278 -11.31 3.16 14.72
CA ASP A 278 -11.05 3.56 16.12
C ASP A 278 -12.35 3.94 16.88
N ARG A 279 -13.48 4.16 16.17
CA ARG A 279 -14.77 4.60 16.71
C ARG A 279 -15.90 3.59 16.51
N PHE A 280 -15.85 2.89 15.38
CA PHE A 280 -16.90 1.95 14.97
C PHE A 280 -16.30 0.57 14.78
N ALA A 281 -17.09 -0.47 14.96
CA ALA A 281 -16.63 -1.83 14.71
C ALA A 281 -16.19 -2.03 13.26
N VAL A 282 -15.05 -2.68 13.08
CA VAL A 282 -14.41 -2.93 11.76
C VAL A 282 -15.40 -3.48 10.72
N PRO A 283 -16.27 -4.48 11.03
CA PRO A 283 -17.22 -5.01 10.05
C PRO A 283 -18.19 -3.95 9.50
N TYR A 284 -18.64 -3.01 10.32
CA TYR A 284 -19.58 -1.98 9.87
C TYR A 284 -18.90 -0.94 8.99
N VAL A 285 -17.67 -0.54 9.31
CA VAL A 285 -16.90 0.40 8.49
C VAL A 285 -16.61 -0.22 7.12
N MET A 286 -16.19 -1.48 7.07
CA MET A 286 -15.92 -2.16 5.81
C MET A 286 -17.20 -2.41 5.00
N CYS A 287 -18.29 -2.79 5.64
CA CYS A 287 -19.59 -2.96 4.98
C CYS A 287 -20.05 -1.64 4.34
N ALA A 288 -20.02 -0.52 5.06
CA ALA A 288 -20.37 0.79 4.53
C ALA A 288 -19.45 1.23 3.38
N ALA A 289 -18.16 0.94 3.46
CA ALA A 289 -17.20 1.23 2.39
C ALA A 289 -17.49 0.43 1.11
N HIS A 290 -17.81 -0.86 1.24
CA HIS A 290 -18.25 -1.68 0.10
C HIS A 290 -19.60 -1.21 -0.47
N ALA A 291 -20.55 -0.80 0.39
CA ALA A 291 -21.82 -0.22 -0.06
C ALA A 291 -21.60 1.06 -0.87
N LEU A 292 -20.69 1.94 -0.43
CA LEU A 292 -20.31 3.14 -1.19
C LEU A 292 -19.75 2.76 -2.57
N ALA A 293 -18.84 1.80 -2.63
CA ALA A 293 -18.27 1.33 -3.89
C ALA A 293 -19.32 0.67 -4.80
N LEU A 294 -20.25 -0.09 -4.23
CA LEU A 294 -21.39 -0.67 -4.96
C LEU A 294 -22.27 0.41 -5.57
N CYS A 295 -22.63 1.45 -4.81
CA CYS A 295 -23.39 2.60 -5.33
C CYS A 295 -22.65 3.28 -6.49
N GLY A 296 -21.31 3.41 -6.40
CA GLY A 296 -20.49 3.92 -7.48
C GLY A 296 -20.54 3.05 -8.75
N GLY A 297 -20.47 1.73 -8.61
CA GLY A 297 -20.61 0.77 -9.69
C GLY A 297 -22.00 0.82 -10.34
N LEU A 298 -23.06 0.88 -9.54
CA LEU A 298 -24.44 1.02 -10.04
C LEU A 298 -24.64 2.36 -10.76
N LEU A 299 -24.08 3.44 -10.26
CA LEU A 299 -24.16 4.75 -10.94
C LEU A 299 -23.52 4.71 -12.33
N LEU A 300 -22.35 4.06 -12.44
CA LEU A 300 -21.68 3.86 -13.74
C LEU A 300 -22.53 3.05 -14.72
N THR A 301 -23.19 2.00 -14.24
CA THR A 301 -23.96 1.08 -15.08
C THR A 301 -25.31 1.67 -15.51
N LEU A 302 -25.99 2.38 -14.59
CA LEU A 302 -27.37 2.86 -14.81
C LEU A 302 -27.42 4.22 -15.53
N LEU A 303 -26.41 5.05 -15.36
CA LEU A 303 -26.35 6.41 -15.88
C LEU A 303 -25.00 6.67 -16.58
N PRO A 304 -24.77 6.07 -17.77
CA PRO A 304 -23.49 6.19 -18.48
C PRO A 304 -23.31 7.60 -19.05
N ALA A 305 -22.54 8.44 -18.36
CA ALA A 305 -22.17 9.80 -18.77
C ALA A 305 -20.80 10.19 -18.18
N PRO A 306 -20.08 11.17 -18.75
CA PRO A 306 -18.76 11.57 -18.25
C PRO A 306 -18.75 11.99 -16.78
N ALA A 307 -19.75 12.75 -16.35
CA ALA A 307 -19.85 13.23 -14.96
C ALA A 307 -20.12 12.08 -13.98
N THR A 308 -21.03 11.18 -14.33
CA THR A 308 -21.32 9.99 -13.51
C THR A 308 -20.16 9.02 -13.50
N ALA A 309 -19.35 8.94 -14.57
CA ALA A 309 -18.11 8.19 -14.61
C ALA A 309 -17.11 8.69 -13.53
N VAL A 310 -16.90 10.01 -13.48
CA VAL A 310 -15.99 10.60 -12.47
C VAL A 310 -16.49 10.33 -11.05
N VAL A 311 -17.78 10.55 -10.79
CA VAL A 311 -18.37 10.35 -9.46
C VAL A 311 -18.36 8.86 -9.08
N GLY A 312 -18.83 7.98 -9.97
CA GLY A 312 -18.88 6.53 -9.71
C GLY A 312 -17.51 5.92 -9.46
N LEU A 313 -16.51 6.26 -10.29
CA LEU A 313 -15.12 5.83 -10.08
C LEU A 313 -14.55 6.42 -8.78
N GLY A 314 -14.90 7.67 -8.44
CA GLY A 314 -14.55 8.28 -7.17
C GLY A 314 -15.13 7.52 -5.98
N MET A 315 -16.39 7.11 -6.03
CA MET A 315 -17.04 6.32 -4.97
C MET A 315 -16.40 4.94 -4.81
N ILE A 316 -16.05 4.26 -5.92
CA ILE A 316 -15.33 2.97 -5.89
C ILE A 316 -13.94 3.17 -5.27
N GLY A 317 -13.22 4.20 -5.70
CA GLY A 317 -11.90 4.55 -5.16
C GLY A 317 -11.93 4.87 -3.66
N LEU A 318 -12.89 5.68 -3.22
CA LEU A 318 -13.13 5.99 -1.79
C LEU A 318 -13.42 4.72 -0.99
N GLY A 319 -14.29 3.84 -1.49
CA GLY A 319 -14.62 2.56 -0.86
C GLY A 319 -13.37 1.70 -0.65
N TYR A 320 -12.53 1.57 -1.69
CA TYR A 320 -11.23 0.90 -1.57
C TYR A 320 -10.31 1.56 -0.55
N GLY A 321 -10.22 2.89 -0.56
CA GLY A 321 -9.42 3.63 0.41
C GLY A 321 -9.87 3.37 1.84
N PHE A 322 -11.18 3.47 2.12
CA PHE A 322 -11.76 3.17 3.44
C PHE A 322 -11.48 1.73 3.87
N VAL A 323 -11.69 0.73 3.01
CA VAL A 323 -11.40 -0.68 3.33
C VAL A 323 -9.91 -0.88 3.58
N SER A 324 -9.03 -0.26 2.78
CA SER A 324 -7.58 -0.35 2.96
C SER A 324 -7.13 0.18 4.33
N GLY A 325 -7.60 1.38 4.71
CA GLY A 325 -7.34 1.97 6.03
C GLY A 325 -7.94 1.15 7.17
N ALA A 326 -9.19 0.70 7.00
CA ALA A 326 -9.88 -0.16 7.96
C ALA A 326 -9.19 -1.53 8.12
N THR A 327 -8.61 -2.09 7.07
CA THR A 327 -7.81 -3.32 7.13
C THR A 327 -6.58 -3.12 8.00
N ALA A 328 -5.81 -2.07 7.73
CA ALA A 328 -4.60 -1.75 8.50
C ALA A 328 -4.92 -1.46 9.98
N GLY A 329 -5.97 -0.69 10.26
CA GLY A 329 -6.46 -0.47 11.61
C GLY A 329 -7.00 -1.73 12.27
N GLY A 330 -7.77 -2.53 11.52
CA GLY A 330 -8.35 -3.79 11.98
C GLY A 330 -7.31 -4.82 12.42
N ILE A 331 -6.16 -4.88 11.74
CA ILE A 331 -5.05 -5.73 12.20
C ILE A 331 -4.62 -5.34 13.61
N GLY A 332 -4.45 -4.04 13.90
CA GLY A 332 -4.11 -3.55 15.24
C GLY A 332 -5.18 -3.82 16.29
N ILE A 333 -6.48 -3.84 15.89
CA ILE A 333 -7.61 -4.10 16.77
C ILE A 333 -7.76 -5.60 17.07
N TYR A 334 -7.62 -6.47 16.05
CA TYR A 334 -7.88 -7.90 16.20
C TYR A 334 -6.70 -8.70 16.76
N TRP A 335 -5.46 -8.22 16.58
CA TRP A 335 -4.25 -8.96 17.00
C TRP A 335 -3.32 -8.10 17.88
N ARG A 336 -2.39 -8.79 18.52
CA ARG A 336 -1.40 -8.13 19.39
C ARG A 336 -0.43 -7.29 18.56
N PRO A 337 0.10 -6.18 19.12
CA PRO A 337 1.11 -5.35 18.45
C PRO A 337 2.33 -6.13 17.96
N ALA A 338 2.75 -7.16 18.71
CA ALA A 338 3.89 -8.00 18.35
C ALA A 338 3.67 -8.84 17.08
N ASP A 339 2.42 -9.13 16.74
CA ASP A 339 2.04 -9.94 15.58
C ASP A 339 1.66 -9.08 14.35
N TYR A 340 1.58 -7.75 14.52
CA TYR A 340 1.07 -6.84 13.52
C TYR A 340 1.75 -7.03 12.15
N GLY A 341 3.06 -6.92 12.09
CA GLY A 341 3.80 -7.00 10.82
C GLY A 341 3.73 -8.38 10.17
N ARG A 342 3.62 -9.46 10.97
CA ARG A 342 3.42 -10.83 10.45
C ARG A 342 2.08 -10.96 9.73
N ILE A 343 1.05 -10.33 10.26
CA ILE A 343 -0.31 -10.37 9.71
C ILE A 343 -0.42 -9.41 8.52
N ALA A 344 0.05 -8.17 8.68
CA ALA A 344 0.06 -7.17 7.62
C ALA A 344 0.80 -7.67 6.38
N GLY A 345 2.02 -8.24 6.56
CA GLY A 345 2.78 -8.80 5.44
C GLY A 345 2.00 -9.87 4.67
N ARG A 346 1.29 -10.77 5.36
CA ARG A 346 0.46 -11.80 4.71
C ARG A 346 -0.80 -11.23 4.06
N THR A 347 -1.37 -10.17 4.62
CA THR A 347 -2.53 -9.49 4.03
C THR A 347 -2.19 -8.89 2.67
N TYR A 348 -0.92 -8.50 2.44
CA TYR A 348 -0.46 -8.03 1.12
C TYR A 348 -0.48 -9.09 0.03
N ILE A 349 -0.57 -10.39 0.36
CA ILE A 349 -0.85 -11.44 -0.64
C ILE A 349 -2.21 -11.19 -1.30
N ALA A 350 -3.23 -10.86 -0.51
CA ALA A 350 -4.55 -10.52 -1.03
C ALA A 350 -4.51 -9.27 -1.93
N TRP A 351 -3.73 -8.25 -1.54
CA TRP A 351 -3.55 -7.06 -2.37
C TRP A 351 -2.81 -7.36 -3.68
N CYS A 352 -1.77 -8.17 -3.66
CA CYS A 352 -1.03 -8.58 -4.85
C CYS A 352 -1.95 -9.36 -5.83
N LEU A 353 -2.72 -10.31 -5.30
CA LEU A 353 -3.70 -11.04 -6.10
C LEU A 353 -4.76 -10.10 -6.70
N ALA A 354 -5.21 -9.09 -5.94
CA ALA A 354 -6.14 -8.09 -6.42
C ALA A 354 -5.55 -7.27 -7.58
N ALA A 355 -4.26 -6.92 -7.50
CA ALA A 355 -3.57 -6.13 -8.52
C ALA A 355 -3.47 -6.84 -9.88
N VAL A 356 -3.40 -8.18 -9.87
CA VAL A 356 -3.29 -9.00 -11.08
C VAL A 356 -4.62 -9.64 -11.51
N SER A 357 -5.72 -9.39 -10.79
CA SER A 357 -7.05 -9.97 -11.09
C SER A 357 -7.90 -9.02 -11.93
N LEU A 358 -8.77 -8.24 -11.29
CA LEU A 358 -9.76 -7.42 -11.98
C LEU A 358 -9.16 -6.32 -12.88
N PRO A 359 -8.04 -5.67 -12.57
CA PRO A 359 -7.41 -4.73 -13.51
C PRO A 359 -7.03 -5.37 -14.84
N VAL A 360 -6.45 -6.57 -14.79
CA VAL A 360 -6.07 -7.33 -16.00
C VAL A 360 -7.31 -7.84 -16.73
N LEU A 361 -8.27 -8.39 -15.99
CA LEU A 361 -9.54 -8.85 -16.55
C LEU A 361 -10.32 -7.72 -17.22
N ALA A 362 -10.34 -6.52 -16.63
CA ALA A 362 -11.01 -5.36 -17.20
C ALA A 362 -10.42 -4.95 -18.57
N GLY A 363 -9.08 -4.96 -18.69
CA GLY A 363 -8.41 -4.74 -19.96
C GLY A 363 -8.79 -5.79 -21.01
N TYR A 364 -8.72 -7.08 -20.63
CA TYR A 364 -9.09 -8.19 -21.51
C TYR A 364 -10.57 -8.11 -21.97
N LEU A 365 -11.49 -7.83 -21.05
CA LEU A 365 -12.90 -7.67 -21.37
C LEU A 365 -13.13 -6.48 -22.30
N PHE A 366 -12.44 -5.37 -22.09
CA PHE A 366 -12.51 -4.23 -22.99
C PHE A 366 -12.02 -4.56 -24.40
N ASP A 367 -10.95 -5.33 -24.54
CA ASP A 367 -10.46 -5.76 -25.87
C ASP A 367 -11.50 -6.60 -26.63
N LEU A 368 -12.28 -7.42 -25.90
CA LEU A 368 -13.34 -8.25 -26.47
C LEU A 368 -14.64 -7.49 -26.77
N THR A 369 -15.07 -6.62 -25.85
CA THR A 369 -16.43 -6.03 -25.89
C THR A 369 -16.45 -4.57 -26.28
N ARG A 370 -15.27 -3.90 -26.25
CA ARG A 370 -15.12 -2.44 -26.42
C ARG A 370 -15.91 -1.63 -25.39
N ALA A 371 -16.24 -2.25 -24.24
CA ALA A 371 -16.98 -1.64 -23.15
C ALA A 371 -16.42 -2.07 -21.79
N TYR A 372 -16.61 -1.23 -20.77
CA TYR A 372 -16.21 -1.53 -19.39
C TYR A 372 -17.35 -2.09 -18.52
N ASP A 373 -18.57 -2.18 -19.05
CA ASP A 373 -19.79 -2.50 -18.28
C ASP A 373 -19.65 -3.82 -17.53
N LEU A 374 -19.14 -4.87 -18.20
CA LEU A 374 -18.97 -6.18 -17.58
C LEU A 374 -17.92 -6.15 -16.45
N ALA A 375 -16.83 -5.41 -16.62
CA ALA A 375 -15.82 -5.25 -15.57
C ALA A 375 -16.37 -4.49 -14.35
N VAL A 376 -17.18 -3.45 -14.59
CA VAL A 376 -17.88 -2.68 -13.55
C VAL A 376 -18.90 -3.54 -12.82
N MET A 377 -19.67 -4.39 -13.54
CA MET A 377 -20.61 -5.33 -12.92
C MET A 377 -19.91 -6.38 -12.06
N ILE A 378 -18.76 -6.91 -12.50
CA ILE A 378 -17.94 -7.84 -11.70
C ILE A 378 -17.44 -7.13 -10.44
N ALA A 379 -16.98 -5.88 -10.54
CA ALA A 379 -16.59 -5.06 -9.40
C ALA A 379 -17.76 -4.83 -8.42
N ALA A 380 -18.97 -4.57 -8.94
CA ALA A 380 -20.17 -4.42 -8.14
C ALA A 380 -20.51 -5.72 -7.38
N GLY A 381 -20.48 -6.87 -8.07
CA GLY A 381 -20.66 -8.18 -7.46
C GLY A 381 -19.63 -8.48 -6.38
N ALA A 382 -18.35 -8.13 -6.61
CA ALA A 382 -17.29 -8.24 -5.62
C ALA A 382 -17.58 -7.39 -4.37
N ASN A 383 -18.15 -6.19 -4.54
CA ASN A 383 -18.53 -5.34 -3.41
C ASN A 383 -19.70 -5.92 -2.61
N VAL A 384 -20.70 -6.54 -3.26
CA VAL A 384 -21.78 -7.26 -2.56
C VAL A 384 -21.20 -8.42 -1.72
N ALA A 385 -20.31 -9.23 -2.31
CA ALA A 385 -19.63 -10.29 -1.59
C ALA A 385 -18.78 -9.75 -0.43
N GLY A 386 -18.11 -8.60 -0.64
CA GLY A 386 -17.34 -7.90 0.38
C GLY A 386 -18.19 -7.43 1.56
N MET A 387 -19.37 -6.88 1.31
CA MET A 387 -20.35 -6.52 2.36
C MET A 387 -20.75 -7.74 3.19
N ALA A 388 -21.14 -8.83 2.53
CA ALA A 388 -21.55 -10.07 3.21
C ALA A 388 -20.39 -10.63 4.06
N MET A 389 -19.17 -10.66 3.50
CA MET A 389 -17.98 -11.14 4.21
C MET A 389 -17.65 -10.25 5.41
N ALA A 390 -17.71 -8.91 5.25
CA ALA A 390 -17.44 -7.95 6.32
C ALA A 390 -18.35 -8.17 7.53
N LEU A 391 -19.65 -8.37 7.31
CA LEU A 391 -20.63 -8.60 8.38
C LEU A 391 -20.41 -9.90 9.17
N THR A 392 -19.64 -10.85 8.64
CA THR A 392 -19.29 -12.10 9.35
C THR A 392 -18.07 -11.96 10.25
N MET A 393 -17.37 -10.80 10.23
CA MET A 393 -16.20 -10.57 11.09
C MET A 393 -16.59 -10.27 12.53
N PRO A 394 -15.69 -10.53 13.51
CA PRO A 394 -15.92 -10.19 14.90
C PRO A 394 -16.13 -8.68 15.09
N ARG A 395 -17.09 -8.29 15.94
CA ARG A 395 -17.36 -6.88 16.28
C ARG A 395 -16.34 -6.31 17.27
N HIS A 396 -15.79 -7.17 18.14
CA HIS A 396 -14.89 -6.79 19.23
C HIS A 396 -13.45 -7.24 18.95
N GLY A 397 -12.50 -6.42 19.36
CA GLY A 397 -11.07 -6.69 19.27
C GLY A 397 -10.60 -7.71 20.34
N TRP A 398 -9.32 -8.07 20.28
CA TRP A 398 -8.73 -9.01 21.24
C TRP A 398 -8.70 -8.47 22.69
N ARG A 399 -8.60 -7.13 22.87
CA ARG A 399 -8.57 -6.47 24.19
C ARG A 399 -9.92 -6.51 24.93
N GLU A 400 -11.02 -6.58 24.19
CA GLU A 400 -12.39 -6.56 24.76
C GLU A 400 -12.92 -7.96 25.04
N ARG A 401 -12.17 -9.00 24.68
CA ARG A 401 -12.53 -10.40 24.91
C ARG A 401 -11.88 -11.01 26.16
N GLY A 402 -11.10 -10.19 26.90
CA GLY A 402 -10.37 -10.56 28.11
C GLY A 402 -11.15 -10.37 29.41
#